data_465d33897b2214107bc7d33bf66bf21f
#
_entry.id   465d33897b2214107bc7d33bf66bf21f
#
_cell.length_a   1.000
_cell.length_b   1.000
_cell.length_c   1.000
_cell.angle_alpha   90.00
_cell.angle_beta   90.00
_cell.angle_gamma   90.00
#
_symmetry.space_group_name_H-M   'P 1'
#
loop_
_entity.id
_entity.type
_entity.pdbx_description
1 polymer ?
#
loop_
_entity_poly.entity_id
_entity_poly.type
_entity_poly.pdbx_seq_one_letter_code
_entity_poly.pdbx_strand_id
1 'polypeptide(L)'
;MRSDWLDPAILDHVLAALTPENELALRVSLATGLRIDDVLHIKSQQVERGQRFTVTERKTGKKRRIYIPELLYSAMLRQSGRYFVWENRVDPKRPRTRQAVWKDLKRAAKLFRVSDSLNITPHTARKVYAVEAFAKYGRVDRVRDLLNHGDEGTTALYLMAEALTARKLKGRPQLRGR
;
A
#
# COMPACT_ATOMS: atom_id res chain seq x y z
N MET A 1 15.46 -5.13 -5.15
CA MET A 1 14.74 -6.37 -4.80
C MET A 1 13.24 -6.11 -4.95
N ARG A 2 12.50 -6.93 -5.71
CA ARG A 2 11.06 -6.76 -5.94
C ARG A 2 10.29 -7.23 -4.71
N SER A 3 9.21 -6.50 -4.32
CA SER A 3 8.28 -6.96 -3.28
C SER A 3 7.51 -8.18 -3.77
N ASP A 4 7.17 -9.07 -2.86
CA ASP A 4 6.26 -10.18 -3.14
C ASP A 4 4.80 -9.74 -2.92
N TRP A 5 3.87 -10.50 -3.48
CA TRP A 5 2.45 -10.42 -3.15
C TRP A 5 2.18 -11.17 -1.84
N LEU A 6 1.13 -10.82 -1.16
CA LEU A 6 0.71 -11.47 0.07
C LEU A 6 -0.79 -11.70 0.03
N ASP A 7 -1.24 -12.83 0.52
CA ASP A 7 -2.66 -13.09 0.70
C ASP A 7 -3.32 -11.97 1.50
N PRO A 8 -4.49 -11.43 1.08
CA PRO A 8 -5.15 -10.32 1.76
C PRO A 8 -5.38 -10.55 3.25
N ALA A 9 -5.78 -11.77 3.67
CA ALA A 9 -6.00 -12.07 5.08
C ALA A 9 -4.70 -12.04 5.89
N ILE A 10 -3.62 -12.58 5.34
CA ILE A 10 -2.29 -12.52 5.99
C ILE A 10 -1.79 -11.08 6.02
N LEU A 11 -2.00 -10.32 4.94
CA LEU A 11 -1.64 -8.89 4.91
C LEU A 11 -2.39 -8.14 6.01
N ASP A 12 -3.67 -8.39 6.20
CA ASP A 12 -4.49 -7.74 7.22
C ASP A 12 -3.94 -7.97 8.63
N HIS A 13 -3.56 -9.21 8.96
CA HIS A 13 -2.88 -9.51 10.23
C HIS A 13 -1.56 -8.75 10.41
N VAL A 14 -0.75 -8.68 9.35
CA VAL A 14 0.51 -7.91 9.38
C VAL A 14 0.25 -6.43 9.58
N LEU A 15 -0.76 -5.88 8.91
CA LEU A 15 -1.13 -4.45 9.04
C LEU A 15 -1.59 -4.12 10.47
N ALA A 16 -2.40 -4.99 11.09
CA ALA A 16 -2.89 -4.81 12.46
C ALA A 16 -1.78 -4.76 13.53
N ALA A 17 -0.58 -5.26 13.22
CA ALA A 17 0.58 -5.20 14.13
C ALA A 17 1.46 -3.95 13.92
N LEU A 18 1.09 -3.05 13.03
CA LEU A 18 1.78 -1.78 12.81
C LEU A 18 1.38 -0.72 13.84
N THR A 19 2.16 0.34 13.92
CA THR A 19 1.68 1.55 14.59
C THR A 19 0.45 2.10 13.86
N PRO A 20 -0.54 2.67 14.57
CA PRO A 20 -1.81 3.09 13.97
C PRO A 20 -1.64 3.98 12.72
N GLU A 21 -0.68 4.89 12.75
CA GLU A 21 -0.42 5.81 11.65
C GLU A 21 0.11 5.08 10.41
N ASN A 22 0.97 4.07 10.60
CA ASN A 22 1.53 3.29 9.49
C ASN A 22 0.50 2.30 8.94
N GLU A 23 -0.30 1.70 9.82
CA GLU A 23 -1.44 0.86 9.44
C GLU A 23 -2.39 1.66 8.54
N LEU A 24 -2.86 2.82 8.99
CA LEU A 24 -3.78 3.66 8.23
C LEU A 24 -3.18 4.04 6.87
N ALA A 25 -1.90 4.41 6.81
CA ALA A 25 -1.24 4.74 5.54
C ALA A 25 -1.24 3.58 4.56
N LEU A 26 -0.96 2.36 5.02
CA LEU A 26 -0.96 1.17 4.17
C LEU A 26 -2.37 0.71 3.80
N ARG A 27 -3.37 0.86 4.69
CA ARG A 27 -4.78 0.61 4.36
C ARG A 27 -5.30 1.59 3.28
N VAL A 28 -4.90 2.86 3.33
CA VAL A 28 -5.21 3.83 2.27
C VAL A 28 -4.52 3.44 0.96
N SER A 29 -3.26 3.00 1.00
CA SER A 29 -2.56 2.47 -0.17
C SER A 29 -3.27 1.25 -0.75
N LEU A 30 -3.73 0.32 0.09
CA LEU A 30 -4.49 -0.87 -0.28
C LEU A 30 -5.84 -0.51 -0.91
N ALA A 31 -6.58 0.45 -0.35
CA ALA A 31 -7.90 0.85 -0.85
C ALA A 31 -7.85 1.67 -2.15
N THR A 32 -6.76 2.39 -2.40
CA THR A 32 -6.66 3.33 -3.53
C THR A 32 -5.67 2.91 -4.61
N GLY A 33 -4.80 1.96 -4.30
CA GLY A 33 -3.66 1.61 -5.15
C GLY A 33 -2.59 2.70 -5.25
N LEU A 34 -2.62 3.78 -4.45
CA LEU A 34 -1.56 4.79 -4.42
C LEU A 34 -0.23 4.20 -3.92
N ARG A 35 0.89 4.75 -4.40
CA ARG A 35 2.19 4.47 -3.79
C ARG A 35 2.24 5.05 -2.38
N ILE A 36 2.91 4.38 -1.46
CA ILE A 36 3.01 4.85 -0.07
C ILE A 36 3.55 6.28 0.03
N ASP A 37 4.49 6.66 -0.84
CA ASP A 37 5.02 8.02 -0.88
C ASP A 37 3.94 9.05 -1.24
N ASP A 38 3.05 8.71 -2.18
CA ASP A 38 1.93 9.57 -2.57
C ASP A 38 0.89 9.67 -1.44
N VAL A 39 0.62 8.56 -0.73
CA VAL A 39 -0.26 8.54 0.45
C VAL A 39 0.26 9.47 1.54
N LEU A 40 1.53 9.33 1.91
CA LEU A 40 2.13 10.11 2.99
C LEU A 40 2.15 11.62 2.71
N HIS A 41 2.08 12.03 1.43
CA HIS A 41 2.03 13.43 1.02
C HIS A 41 0.61 14.00 0.88
N ILE A 42 -0.43 13.24 1.26
CA ILE A 42 -1.80 13.78 1.31
C ILE A 42 -1.86 14.87 2.39
N LYS A 43 -2.27 16.06 1.97
CA LYS A 43 -2.41 17.22 2.86
C LYS A 43 -3.73 17.14 3.62
N SER A 44 -3.73 17.60 4.88
CA SER A 44 -4.93 17.67 5.71
C SER A 44 -6.05 18.44 5.01
N GLN A 45 -5.74 19.59 4.41
CA GLN A 45 -6.70 20.40 3.65
C GLN A 45 -7.39 19.63 2.50
N GLN A 46 -6.74 18.61 1.91
CA GLN A 46 -7.38 17.81 0.85
C GLN A 46 -8.47 16.91 1.45
N VAL A 47 -8.21 16.33 2.62
CA VAL A 47 -9.15 15.44 3.31
C VAL A 47 -10.32 16.24 3.91
N GLU A 48 -10.09 17.43 4.43
CA GLU A 48 -11.13 18.33 4.94
C GLU A 48 -12.20 18.69 3.89
N ARG A 49 -11.83 18.65 2.59
CA ARG A 49 -12.77 18.92 1.48
C ARG A 49 -13.70 17.75 1.13
N GLY A 50 -13.50 16.59 1.74
CA GLY A 50 -14.33 15.40 1.58
C GLY A 50 -13.57 14.18 1.09
N GLN A 51 -14.31 13.07 0.93
CA GLN A 51 -13.76 11.76 0.56
C GLN A 51 -13.19 11.67 -0.85
N ARG A 52 -13.52 12.63 -1.72
CA ARG A 52 -13.08 12.65 -3.13
C ARG A 52 -12.17 13.85 -3.38
N PHE A 53 -10.89 13.58 -3.63
CA PHE A 53 -9.93 14.62 -3.93
C PHE A 53 -8.89 14.15 -4.94
N THR A 54 -8.09 15.09 -5.45
CA THR A 54 -7.04 14.82 -6.42
C THR A 54 -5.69 14.73 -5.74
N VAL A 55 -4.94 13.68 -6.04
CA VAL A 55 -3.53 13.50 -5.65
C VAL A 55 -2.65 13.67 -6.87
N THR A 56 -1.55 14.39 -6.74
CA THR A 56 -0.49 14.44 -7.75
C THR A 56 0.57 13.40 -7.38
N GLU A 57 0.75 12.40 -8.23
CA GLU A 57 1.74 11.34 -8.01
C GLU A 57 3.16 11.90 -8.14
N ARG A 58 3.97 11.75 -7.11
CA ARG A 58 5.32 12.34 -7.03
C ARG A 58 6.29 11.78 -8.08
N LYS A 59 6.17 10.50 -8.40
CA LYS A 59 7.05 9.85 -9.38
C LYS A 59 6.75 10.25 -10.81
N THR A 60 5.48 10.51 -11.14
CA THR A 60 5.03 10.69 -12.53
C THR A 60 4.53 12.09 -12.82
N GLY A 61 4.26 12.91 -11.79
CA GLY A 61 3.61 14.22 -11.91
C GLY A 61 2.13 14.15 -12.33
N LYS A 62 1.62 12.95 -12.61
CA LYS A 62 0.24 12.78 -13.08
C LYS A 62 -0.76 13.01 -11.95
N LYS A 63 -1.86 13.68 -12.29
CA LYS A 63 -2.98 13.89 -11.37
C LYS A 63 -3.92 12.69 -11.41
N ARG A 64 -4.41 12.28 -10.23
CA ARG A 64 -5.36 11.20 -10.08
C ARG A 64 -6.43 11.56 -9.08
N ARG A 65 -7.69 11.47 -9.47
CA ARG A 65 -8.83 11.62 -8.56
C ARG A 65 -9.04 10.30 -7.84
N ILE A 66 -9.11 10.33 -6.51
CA ILE A 66 -9.32 9.15 -5.66
C ILE A 66 -10.60 9.32 -4.84
N TYR A 67 -11.11 8.19 -4.37
CA TYR A 67 -12.17 8.09 -3.38
C TYR A 67 -11.66 7.32 -2.17
N ILE A 68 -11.88 7.85 -0.99
CA ILE A 68 -11.53 7.21 0.28
C ILE A 68 -12.81 6.66 0.92
N PRO A 69 -12.89 5.34 1.22
CA PRO A 69 -14.02 4.75 1.95
C PRO A 69 -14.23 5.41 3.31
N GLU A 70 -15.48 5.49 3.77
CA GLU A 70 -15.90 6.24 4.96
C GLU A 70 -15.07 5.95 6.21
N LEU A 71 -14.85 4.67 6.52
CA LEU A 71 -14.07 4.28 7.71
C LEU A 71 -12.63 4.81 7.68
N LEU A 72 -11.98 4.72 6.51
CA LEU A 72 -10.63 5.25 6.33
C LEU A 72 -10.62 6.77 6.32
N TYR A 73 -11.62 7.39 5.71
CA TYR A 73 -11.78 8.84 5.67
C TYR A 73 -11.91 9.43 7.07
N SER A 74 -12.80 8.87 7.90
CA SER A 74 -12.98 9.29 9.30
C SER A 74 -11.70 9.08 10.13
N ALA A 75 -10.96 7.99 9.89
CA ALA A 75 -9.67 7.76 10.53
C ALA A 75 -8.60 8.77 10.07
N MET A 76 -8.57 9.11 8.79
CA MET A 76 -7.68 10.14 8.25
C MET A 76 -7.97 11.52 8.85
N LEU A 77 -9.23 11.92 8.99
CA LEU A 77 -9.60 13.17 9.63
C LEU A 77 -9.11 13.23 11.08
N ARG A 78 -9.33 12.16 11.86
CA ARG A 78 -8.87 12.10 13.26
C ARG A 78 -7.36 12.16 13.42
N GLN A 79 -6.63 11.63 12.42
CA GLN A 79 -5.16 11.60 12.45
C GLN A 79 -4.53 12.86 11.85
N SER A 80 -5.26 13.62 11.05
CA SER A 80 -4.74 14.78 10.32
C SER A 80 -4.07 15.78 11.26
N GLY A 81 -2.80 16.08 10.95
CA GLY A 81 -2.11 17.19 11.56
C GLY A 81 -2.42 18.52 10.86
N ARG A 82 -1.61 19.55 11.13
CA ARG A 82 -1.79 20.88 10.54
C ARG A 82 -1.54 20.93 9.02
N TYR A 83 -0.55 20.15 8.52
CA TYR A 83 -0.11 20.21 7.13
C TYR A 83 -0.43 18.95 6.36
N PHE A 84 -0.20 17.79 6.98
CA PHE A 84 -0.36 16.47 6.38
C PHE A 84 -1.20 15.55 7.26
N VAL A 85 -1.87 14.59 6.64
CA VAL A 85 -2.52 13.51 7.39
C VAL A 85 -1.47 12.70 8.17
N TRP A 86 -0.29 12.51 7.59
CA TRP A 86 0.85 11.82 8.20
C TRP A 86 2.01 12.78 8.37
N GLU A 87 2.00 13.55 9.43
CA GLU A 87 3.10 14.46 9.75
C GLU A 87 4.33 13.72 10.25
N ASN A 88 5.50 14.29 9.98
CA ASN A 88 6.74 13.85 10.60
C ASN A 88 6.75 14.25 12.07
N ARG A 89 7.20 13.34 12.95
CA ARG A 89 7.20 13.58 14.41
C ARG A 89 8.17 14.69 14.84
N VAL A 90 9.22 14.95 14.06
CA VAL A 90 10.26 15.96 14.38
C VAL A 90 9.93 17.29 13.73
N ASP A 91 9.46 17.28 12.48
CA ASP A 91 9.11 18.48 11.73
C ASP A 91 7.72 18.30 11.09
N PRO A 92 6.65 18.85 11.69
CA PRO A 92 5.29 18.76 11.17
C PRO A 92 5.10 19.35 9.77
N LYS A 93 5.99 20.25 9.34
CA LYS A 93 5.98 20.80 7.97
C LYS A 93 6.41 19.79 6.90
N ARG A 94 6.87 18.61 7.31
CA ARG A 94 7.22 17.51 6.45
C ARG A 94 6.28 16.32 6.68
N PRO A 95 6.02 15.51 5.65
CA PRO A 95 5.27 14.27 5.85
C PRO A 95 6.15 13.21 6.54
N ARG A 96 5.49 12.22 7.13
CA ARG A 96 6.12 10.99 7.61
C ARG A 96 6.92 10.33 6.49
N THR A 97 8.05 9.71 6.84
CA THR A 97 8.93 9.14 5.83
C THR A 97 8.50 7.74 5.41
N ARG A 98 8.69 7.41 4.12
CA ARG A 98 8.52 6.06 3.61
C ARG A 98 9.36 5.03 4.37
N GLN A 99 10.54 5.41 4.84
CA GLN A 99 11.44 4.56 5.63
C GLN A 99 10.84 4.18 6.98
N ALA A 100 10.13 5.11 7.65
CA ALA A 100 9.45 4.82 8.91
C ALA A 100 8.37 3.74 8.71
N VAL A 101 7.56 3.85 7.67
CA VAL A 101 6.56 2.83 7.30
C VAL A 101 7.23 1.50 6.95
N TRP A 102 8.30 1.54 6.17
CA TRP A 102 9.03 0.32 5.76
C TRP A 102 9.64 -0.41 6.97
N LYS A 103 10.28 0.31 7.90
CA LYS A 103 10.88 -0.29 9.11
C LYS A 103 9.82 -0.98 9.97
N ASP A 104 8.70 -0.32 10.19
CA ASP A 104 7.59 -0.87 10.98
C ASP A 104 6.96 -2.10 10.31
N LEU A 105 6.73 -2.03 8.99
CA LEU A 105 6.23 -3.17 8.22
C LEU A 105 7.18 -4.38 8.28
N LYS A 106 8.51 -4.15 8.22
CA LYS A 106 9.49 -5.23 8.38
C LYS A 106 9.45 -5.84 9.78
N ARG A 107 9.27 -5.04 10.83
CA ARG A 107 9.08 -5.51 12.20
C ARG A 107 7.83 -6.39 12.31
N ALA A 108 6.70 -5.92 11.81
CA ALA A 108 5.44 -6.67 11.83
C ALA A 108 5.54 -7.98 11.03
N ALA A 109 6.07 -7.93 9.80
CA ALA A 109 6.25 -9.13 8.97
C ALA A 109 7.14 -10.20 9.65
N LYS A 110 8.13 -9.78 10.43
CA LYS A 110 8.97 -10.69 11.21
C LYS A 110 8.20 -11.37 12.35
N LEU A 111 7.32 -10.65 13.05
CA LEU A 111 6.49 -11.22 14.12
C LEU A 111 5.63 -12.40 13.62
N PHE A 112 5.12 -12.31 12.41
CA PHE A 112 4.32 -13.36 11.78
C PHE A 112 5.15 -14.35 10.93
N ARG A 113 6.49 -14.31 11.02
CA ARG A 113 7.42 -15.14 10.22
C ARG A 113 7.22 -15.06 8.70
N VAL A 114 6.46 -14.08 8.22
CA VAL A 114 6.20 -13.86 6.79
C VAL A 114 7.49 -13.45 6.07
N SER A 115 8.35 -12.69 6.75
CA SER A 115 9.65 -12.23 6.23
C SER A 115 10.64 -13.35 5.94
N ASP A 116 10.47 -14.54 6.52
CA ASP A 116 11.36 -15.69 6.30
C ASP A 116 11.22 -16.25 4.89
N SER A 117 10.05 -16.05 4.28
CA SER A 117 9.71 -16.56 2.96
C SER A 117 9.51 -15.49 1.91
N LEU A 118 9.01 -14.31 2.30
CA LEU A 118 8.56 -13.28 1.39
C LEU A 118 9.21 -11.92 1.69
N ASN A 119 9.47 -11.16 0.64
CA ASN A 119 9.94 -9.79 0.75
C ASN A 119 8.75 -8.83 0.80
N ILE A 120 8.24 -8.56 2.00
CA ILE A 120 7.13 -7.63 2.22
C ILE A 120 7.64 -6.20 2.31
N THR A 121 7.07 -5.33 1.50
CA THR A 121 7.37 -3.89 1.46
C THR A 121 6.07 -3.09 1.29
N PRO A 122 6.07 -1.76 1.44
CA PRO A 122 4.87 -0.96 1.17
C PRO A 122 4.27 -1.14 -0.24
N HIS A 123 5.05 -1.59 -1.22
CA HIS A 123 4.53 -1.95 -2.55
C HIS A 123 3.67 -3.23 -2.56
N THR A 124 3.75 -4.07 -1.52
CA THR A 124 2.90 -5.26 -1.38
C THR A 124 1.42 -4.87 -1.35
N ALA A 125 1.04 -3.84 -0.59
CA ALA A 125 -0.34 -3.34 -0.54
C ALA A 125 -0.85 -2.94 -1.94
N ARG A 126 -0.03 -2.24 -2.72
CA ARG A 126 -0.39 -1.86 -4.09
C ARG A 126 -0.47 -3.04 -5.04
N LYS A 127 0.31 -4.11 -4.83
CA LYS A 127 0.20 -5.35 -5.60
C LYS A 127 -1.10 -6.10 -5.28
N VAL A 128 -1.46 -6.18 -4.01
CA VAL A 128 -2.74 -6.77 -3.59
C VAL A 128 -3.90 -6.01 -4.23
N TYR A 129 -3.92 -4.68 -4.14
CA TYR A 129 -4.91 -3.86 -4.85
C TYR A 129 -5.00 -4.17 -6.35
N ALA A 130 -3.86 -4.33 -7.04
CA ALA A 130 -3.85 -4.61 -8.47
C ALA A 130 -4.47 -5.97 -8.81
N VAL A 131 -4.15 -7.02 -8.03
CA VAL A 131 -4.72 -8.37 -8.19
C VAL A 131 -6.21 -8.36 -7.92
N GLU A 132 -6.67 -7.72 -6.83
CA GLU A 132 -8.09 -7.58 -6.51
C GLU A 132 -8.85 -6.78 -7.56
N ALA A 133 -8.27 -5.68 -8.06
CA ALA A 133 -8.87 -4.89 -9.14
C ALA A 133 -8.99 -5.71 -10.42
N PHE A 134 -7.99 -6.55 -10.74
CA PHE A 134 -8.08 -7.44 -11.90
C PHE A 134 -9.13 -8.52 -11.71
N ALA A 135 -9.20 -9.14 -10.55
CA ALA A 135 -10.25 -10.12 -10.22
C ALA A 135 -11.67 -9.51 -10.37
N LYS A 136 -11.80 -8.22 -10.01
CA LYS A 136 -13.08 -7.50 -10.11
C LYS A 136 -13.46 -7.10 -11.54
N TYR A 137 -12.49 -6.62 -12.33
CA TYR A 137 -12.78 -6.00 -13.64
C TYR A 137 -12.42 -6.88 -14.83
N GLY A 138 -11.57 -7.90 -14.66
CA GLY A 138 -11.13 -8.81 -15.72
C GLY A 138 -10.28 -8.18 -16.84
N ARG A 139 -9.87 -6.92 -16.69
CA ARG A 139 -9.24 -6.12 -17.77
C ARG A 139 -7.94 -5.47 -17.30
N VAL A 140 -6.85 -5.77 -18.02
CA VAL A 140 -5.50 -5.23 -17.73
C VAL A 140 -5.42 -3.73 -17.92
N ASP A 141 -6.00 -3.23 -19.03
CA ASP A 141 -6.06 -1.78 -19.32
C ASP A 141 -6.74 -1.00 -18.20
N ARG A 142 -7.85 -1.55 -17.65
CA ARG A 142 -8.54 -0.93 -16.52
C ARG A 142 -7.66 -0.86 -15.28
N VAL A 143 -6.93 -1.93 -14.96
CA VAL A 143 -6.01 -1.94 -13.83
C VAL A 143 -4.84 -0.98 -14.06
N ARG A 144 -4.30 -0.92 -15.29
CA ARG A 144 -3.28 0.06 -15.66
C ARG A 144 -3.75 1.49 -15.37
N ASP A 145 -4.95 1.84 -15.80
CA ASP A 145 -5.52 3.17 -15.59
C ASP A 145 -5.77 3.46 -14.09
N LEU A 146 -6.31 2.48 -13.35
CA LEU A 146 -6.49 2.57 -11.90
C LEU A 146 -5.16 2.76 -11.15
N LEU A 147 -4.08 2.17 -11.62
CA LEU A 147 -2.74 2.34 -11.06
C LEU A 147 -1.98 3.54 -11.64
N ASN A 148 -2.53 4.19 -12.67
CA ASN A 148 -1.87 5.28 -13.38
C ASN A 148 -0.47 4.90 -13.90
N HIS A 149 -0.33 3.64 -14.38
CA HIS A 149 0.91 3.13 -14.95
C HIS A 149 1.13 3.69 -16.36
N GLY A 150 2.39 3.98 -16.71
CA GLY A 150 2.75 4.47 -18.03
C GLY A 150 2.82 3.37 -19.09
N ASP A 151 2.96 2.10 -18.68
CA ASP A 151 3.08 0.97 -19.59
C ASP A 151 2.33 -0.27 -19.05
N GLU A 152 1.93 -1.15 -19.97
CA GLU A 152 1.22 -2.39 -19.66
C GLU A 152 2.11 -3.47 -19.05
N GLY A 153 3.40 -3.49 -19.39
CA GLY A 153 4.36 -4.45 -18.87
C GLY A 153 4.50 -4.35 -17.35
N THR A 154 4.53 -3.12 -16.82
CA THR A 154 4.52 -2.91 -15.37
C THR A 154 3.23 -3.43 -14.73
N THR A 155 2.07 -3.22 -15.36
CA THR A 155 0.79 -3.73 -14.88
C THR A 155 0.74 -5.24 -14.92
N ALA A 156 1.16 -5.87 -16.02
CA ALA A 156 1.23 -7.32 -16.15
C ALA A 156 2.09 -7.97 -15.05
N LEU A 157 3.25 -7.38 -14.71
CA LEU A 157 4.09 -7.85 -13.61
C LEU A 157 3.38 -7.79 -12.24
N TYR A 158 2.49 -6.82 -12.03
CA TYR A 158 1.69 -6.76 -10.80
C TYR A 158 0.63 -7.84 -10.77
N LEU A 159 -0.05 -8.11 -11.88
CA LEU A 159 -1.08 -9.16 -12.00
C LEU A 159 -0.48 -10.57 -11.86
N MET A 160 0.75 -10.76 -12.31
CA MET A 160 1.49 -12.01 -12.12
C MET A 160 2.05 -12.17 -10.70
N ALA A 161 1.94 -11.16 -9.84
CA ALA A 161 2.61 -11.15 -8.53
C ALA A 161 2.14 -12.30 -7.63
N GLU A 162 0.86 -12.64 -7.66
CA GLU A 162 0.29 -13.78 -6.93
C GLU A 162 0.90 -15.10 -7.41
N ALA A 163 0.85 -15.37 -8.71
CA ALA A 163 1.40 -16.59 -9.31
C ALA A 163 2.90 -16.73 -9.07
N LEU A 164 3.66 -15.62 -9.19
CA LEU A 164 5.10 -15.61 -8.92
C LEU A 164 5.40 -15.88 -7.43
N THR A 165 4.60 -15.35 -6.53
CA THR A 165 4.73 -15.61 -5.10
C THR A 165 4.40 -17.07 -4.76
N ALA A 166 3.31 -17.61 -5.31
CA ALA A 166 2.93 -19.01 -5.13
C ALA A 166 4.03 -19.96 -5.64
N ARG A 167 4.63 -19.68 -6.80
CA ARG A 167 5.76 -20.45 -7.33
C ARG A 167 6.98 -20.41 -6.41
N LYS A 168 7.29 -19.24 -5.87
CA LYS A 168 8.40 -19.04 -4.92
C LYS A 168 8.21 -19.85 -3.63
N LEU A 169 6.98 -19.93 -3.13
CA LEU A 169 6.65 -20.72 -1.92
C LEU A 169 6.72 -22.22 -2.19
N LYS A 170 6.25 -22.71 -3.35
CA LYS A 170 6.32 -24.14 -3.73
C LYS A 170 7.74 -24.64 -3.89
N GLY A 171 8.67 -23.80 -4.32
CA GLY A 171 10.08 -24.15 -4.51
C GLY A 171 10.92 -24.20 -3.22
N ARG A 172 10.33 -23.93 -2.05
CA ARG A 172 11.02 -24.03 -0.77
C ARG A 172 10.69 -25.35 -0.08
N PRO A 173 11.69 -26.04 0.50
CA PRO A 173 11.40 -27.19 1.37
C PRO A 173 10.51 -26.71 2.51
N GLN A 174 9.38 -27.39 2.71
CA GLN A 174 8.55 -27.19 3.89
C GLN A 174 9.42 -27.48 5.11
N LEU A 175 9.68 -26.48 5.94
CA LEU A 175 10.22 -26.69 7.27
C LEU A 175 9.16 -27.50 8.02
N ARG A 176 9.32 -28.84 8.01
CA ARG A 176 8.54 -29.74 8.86
C ARG A 176 8.78 -29.25 10.29
N GLY A 177 7.72 -28.86 10.97
CA GLY A 177 7.72 -28.51 12.37
C GLY A 177 8.34 -29.65 13.19
N ARG A 178 9.27 -29.30 14.04
CA ARG A 178 9.63 -30.09 15.20
C ARG A 178 8.85 -29.53 16.38
#